data_b395643347f36f0af935c89ef8b35ea3
#
_entry.id   b395643347f36f0af935c89ef8b35ea3
#
_cell.length_a   1.000
_cell.length_b   1.000
_cell.length_c   1.000
_cell.angle_alpha   90.00
_cell.angle_beta   90.00
_cell.angle_gamma   90.00
#
_symmetry.space_group_name_H-M   'P 1'
#
loop_
_entity.id
_entity.type
_entity.pdbx_description
1 polymer ?
#
loop_
_entity_poly.entity_id
_entity_poly.type
_entity_poly.pdbx_seq_one_letter_code
_entity_poly.pdbx_strand_id
1 'polypeptide(L)'
;MNKTIFITGASSGLGKATAKIFAAQGWTVIAAMRQPENETELSELDHVHLLKLDLIDSSKIPEIAAKAEAISPVDVVLNNAGYGLMGPFEGTTDEQITQQINTNFLGTMLVTKAFLPYLRGRKAGEIITVTSSTANIPYPFVAVYAATKAALETWTEGMSYELKNLGIAIKTIVPAYMQTSFGSNAQVASHPDYKEMFEHYITAMRADSSTKRDTPESIAKVIYGATLNNSAQLHYTAGELSTEEYHWLKKVGIEEVIETMNHHFFEKEM
;
A
#
# COMPACT_ATOMS: atom_id res chain seq x y z
N MET A 1 23.12 -0.07 17.56
CA MET A 1 22.49 -1.16 16.78
C MET A 1 21.85 -0.53 15.57
N ASN A 2 21.94 -1.19 14.40
CA ASN A 2 21.25 -0.74 13.21
C ASN A 2 19.73 -0.90 13.42
N LYS A 3 18.93 0.04 12.90
CA LYS A 3 17.47 -0.08 12.91
C LYS A 3 17.01 -1.21 12.00
N THR A 4 15.86 -1.78 12.29
CA THR A 4 15.28 -2.89 11.53
C THR A 4 13.91 -2.53 10.96
N ILE A 5 13.70 -2.83 9.68
CA ILE A 5 12.40 -2.70 9.02
C ILE A 5 11.88 -4.07 8.57
N PHE A 6 10.62 -4.37 8.87
CA PHE A 6 9.87 -5.48 8.30
C PHE A 6 8.98 -4.97 7.17
N ILE A 7 9.05 -5.59 5.98
CA ILE A 7 8.33 -5.13 4.78
C ILE A 7 7.49 -6.27 4.23
N THR A 8 6.18 -6.09 4.12
CA THR A 8 5.33 -7.05 3.40
C THR A 8 5.28 -6.74 1.90
N GLY A 9 5.21 -7.77 1.04
CA GLY A 9 5.13 -7.60 -0.40
C GLY A 9 6.42 -7.05 -1.04
N ALA A 10 7.58 -7.49 -0.53
CA ALA A 10 8.89 -6.97 -0.93
C ALA A 10 9.45 -7.58 -2.23
N SER A 11 8.73 -8.48 -2.91
CA SER A 11 9.25 -9.18 -4.11
C SER A 11 9.32 -8.29 -5.36
N SER A 12 8.61 -7.17 -5.41
CA SER A 12 8.55 -6.31 -6.59
C SER A 12 8.12 -4.88 -6.25
N GLY A 13 8.17 -3.99 -7.23
CA GLY A 13 7.62 -2.64 -7.17
C GLY A 13 8.10 -1.85 -5.95
N LEU A 14 7.16 -1.19 -5.26
CA LEU A 14 7.47 -0.30 -4.14
C LEU A 14 8.14 -1.03 -2.96
N GLY A 15 7.66 -2.23 -2.63
CA GLY A 15 8.24 -3.01 -1.52
C GLY A 15 9.71 -3.36 -1.76
N LYS A 16 10.05 -3.79 -2.99
CA LYS A 16 11.44 -4.09 -3.38
C LYS A 16 12.31 -2.83 -3.39
N ALA A 17 11.82 -1.74 -3.98
CA ALA A 17 12.52 -0.46 -3.99
C ALA A 17 12.79 0.06 -2.57
N THR A 18 11.79 -0.07 -1.68
CA THR A 18 11.95 0.30 -0.27
C THR A 18 12.99 -0.57 0.42
N ALA A 19 12.95 -1.89 0.23
CA ALA A 19 13.95 -2.79 0.79
C ALA A 19 15.37 -2.40 0.39
N LYS A 20 15.60 -2.10 -0.90
CA LYS A 20 16.91 -1.64 -1.41
C LYS A 20 17.36 -0.32 -0.78
N ILE A 21 16.46 0.66 -0.65
CA ILE A 21 16.80 1.96 -0.05
C ILE A 21 17.20 1.77 1.42
N PHE A 22 16.41 1.02 2.21
CA PHE A 22 16.73 0.81 3.61
C PHE A 22 18.02 0.02 3.82
N ALA A 23 18.27 -1.02 3.00
CA ALA A 23 19.53 -1.77 3.02
C ALA A 23 20.73 -0.86 2.72
N ALA A 24 20.63 0.01 1.70
CA ALA A 24 21.68 0.97 1.35
C ALA A 24 21.95 2.02 2.46
N GLN A 25 20.99 2.25 3.36
CA GLN A 25 21.13 3.11 4.53
C GLN A 25 21.62 2.34 5.77
N GLY A 26 22.04 1.10 5.62
CA GLY A 26 22.59 0.27 6.71
C GLY A 26 21.56 -0.30 7.67
N TRP A 27 20.26 -0.31 7.29
CA TRP A 27 19.23 -0.97 8.10
C TRP A 27 19.26 -2.49 7.91
N THR A 28 18.89 -3.22 8.93
CA THR A 28 18.47 -4.61 8.75
C THR A 28 17.09 -4.62 8.11
N VAL A 29 16.96 -5.32 6.98
CA VAL A 29 15.70 -5.43 6.24
C VAL A 29 15.19 -6.86 6.31
N ILE A 30 13.96 -7.02 6.78
CA ILE A 30 13.25 -8.29 6.77
C ILE A 30 12.18 -8.21 5.68
N ALA A 31 12.48 -8.78 4.52
CA ALA A 31 11.67 -8.70 3.31
C ALA A 31 10.73 -9.91 3.23
N ALA A 32 9.44 -9.70 3.51
CA ALA A 32 8.44 -10.75 3.50
C ALA A 32 7.68 -10.79 2.17
N MET A 33 7.55 -12.00 1.59
CA MET A 33 6.94 -12.25 0.28
C MET A 33 6.43 -13.69 0.16
N ARG A 34 5.57 -13.95 -0.82
CA ARG A 34 4.97 -15.29 -1.01
C ARG A 34 5.97 -16.36 -1.45
N GLN A 35 6.93 -15.99 -2.29
CA GLN A 35 7.90 -16.89 -2.91
C GLN A 35 9.32 -16.32 -2.78
N PRO A 36 9.92 -16.35 -1.57
CA PRO A 36 11.26 -15.81 -1.35
C PRO A 36 12.35 -16.57 -2.13
N GLU A 37 12.11 -17.82 -2.50
CA GLU A 37 12.98 -18.64 -3.32
C GLU A 37 13.19 -18.11 -4.75
N ASN A 38 12.30 -17.26 -5.23
CA ASN A 38 12.39 -16.63 -6.55
C ASN A 38 13.06 -15.23 -6.51
N GLU A 39 13.42 -14.76 -5.32
CA GLU A 39 14.03 -13.44 -5.15
C GLU A 39 15.55 -13.54 -5.14
N THR A 40 16.19 -12.99 -6.17
CA THR A 40 17.64 -13.09 -6.37
C THR A 40 18.39 -11.81 -6.04
N GLU A 41 17.77 -10.62 -6.24
CA GLU A 41 18.45 -9.35 -6.04
C GLU A 41 18.57 -8.98 -4.55
N LEU A 42 17.46 -9.12 -3.80
CA LEU A 42 17.45 -8.79 -2.38
C LEU A 42 18.27 -9.80 -1.55
N SER A 43 18.36 -11.06 -2.01
CA SER A 43 19.14 -12.10 -1.32
C SER A 43 20.65 -11.86 -1.37
N GLU A 44 21.13 -11.04 -2.30
CA GLU A 44 22.55 -10.68 -2.44
C GLU A 44 22.95 -9.46 -1.61
N LEU A 45 21.96 -8.76 -1.01
CA LEU A 45 22.24 -7.56 -0.22
C LEU A 45 22.58 -7.92 1.23
N ASP A 46 23.64 -7.31 1.75
CA ASP A 46 23.99 -7.43 3.16
C ASP A 46 22.84 -6.95 4.07
N HIS A 47 22.65 -7.65 5.17
CA HIS A 47 21.62 -7.35 6.17
C HIS A 47 20.16 -7.45 5.66
N VAL A 48 19.91 -8.10 4.51
CA VAL A 48 18.57 -8.41 4.03
C VAL A 48 18.23 -9.87 4.30
N HIS A 49 17.09 -10.09 4.94
CA HIS A 49 16.58 -11.42 5.29
C HIS A 49 15.24 -11.65 4.62
N LEU A 50 15.10 -12.74 3.88
CA LEU A 50 13.88 -13.08 3.18
C LEU A 50 13.02 -14.01 4.04
N LEU A 51 11.73 -13.68 4.20
CA LEU A 51 10.75 -14.52 4.89
C LEU A 51 9.57 -14.83 3.98
N LYS A 52 9.09 -16.08 4.07
CA LYS A 52 7.87 -16.49 3.37
C LYS A 52 6.65 -16.01 4.14
N LEU A 53 5.82 -15.19 3.48
CA LEU A 53 4.56 -14.70 4.03
C LEU A 53 3.50 -14.61 2.93
N ASP A 54 2.39 -15.33 3.13
CA ASP A 54 1.15 -15.13 2.40
C ASP A 54 0.10 -14.54 3.36
N LEU A 55 -0.42 -13.38 3.04
CA LEU A 55 -1.42 -12.70 3.90
C LEU A 55 -2.78 -13.42 3.92
N ILE A 56 -3.05 -14.29 2.94
CA ILE A 56 -4.27 -15.11 2.93
C ILE A 56 -4.17 -16.20 4.00
N ASP A 57 -2.98 -16.78 4.22
CA ASP A 57 -2.75 -17.71 5.32
C ASP A 57 -2.48 -16.95 6.64
N SER A 58 -3.54 -16.36 7.17
CA SER A 58 -3.47 -15.53 8.38
C SER A 58 -2.96 -16.28 9.61
N SER A 59 -3.08 -17.61 9.64
CA SER A 59 -2.62 -18.44 10.76
C SER A 59 -1.11 -18.41 10.95
N LYS A 60 -0.35 -18.11 9.89
CA LYS A 60 1.11 -18.05 9.89
C LYS A 60 1.67 -16.69 10.30
N ILE A 61 0.87 -15.63 10.25
CA ILE A 61 1.34 -14.27 10.53
C ILE A 61 2.04 -14.14 11.90
N PRO A 62 1.49 -14.68 13.02
CA PRO A 62 2.17 -14.60 14.32
C PRO A 62 3.53 -15.31 14.35
N GLU A 63 3.65 -16.46 13.69
CA GLU A 63 4.91 -17.20 13.58
C GLU A 63 5.97 -16.39 12.81
N ILE A 64 5.55 -15.73 11.72
CA ILE A 64 6.46 -14.91 10.90
C ILE A 64 6.90 -13.66 11.66
N ALA A 65 6.01 -13.02 12.41
CA ALA A 65 6.39 -11.90 13.27
C ALA A 65 7.42 -12.32 14.34
N ALA A 66 7.24 -13.47 14.97
CA ALA A 66 8.20 -14.02 15.93
C ALA A 66 9.55 -14.34 15.28
N LYS A 67 9.57 -14.91 14.07
CA LYS A 67 10.81 -15.16 13.31
C LYS A 67 11.52 -13.85 12.96
N ALA A 68 10.77 -12.83 12.55
CA ALA A 68 11.33 -11.51 12.25
C ALA A 68 12.00 -10.90 13.47
N GLU A 69 11.33 -10.88 14.62
CA GLU A 69 11.87 -10.39 15.89
C GLU A 69 13.09 -11.19 16.39
N ALA A 70 13.15 -12.49 16.09
CA ALA A 70 14.30 -13.32 16.44
C ALA A 70 15.55 -13.04 15.57
N ILE A 71 15.36 -12.56 14.33
CA ILE A 71 16.45 -12.09 13.46
C ILE A 71 17.01 -10.78 14.01
N SER A 72 16.14 -9.79 14.23
CA SER A 72 16.50 -8.50 14.83
C SER A 72 15.23 -7.81 15.33
N PRO A 73 15.26 -7.12 16.49
CA PRO A 73 14.12 -6.34 16.96
C PRO A 73 13.64 -5.35 15.91
N VAL A 74 12.36 -5.46 15.52
CA VAL A 74 11.76 -4.67 14.43
C VAL A 74 11.36 -3.29 14.91
N ASP A 75 11.99 -2.25 14.38
CA ASP A 75 11.67 -0.85 14.69
C ASP A 75 10.51 -0.32 13.84
N VAL A 76 10.44 -0.75 12.59
CA VAL A 76 9.42 -0.29 11.62
C VAL A 76 8.74 -1.47 10.96
N VAL A 77 7.41 -1.48 10.97
CA VAL A 77 6.58 -2.42 10.21
C VAL A 77 5.98 -1.69 9.03
N LEU A 78 6.40 -2.05 7.82
CA LEU A 78 5.83 -1.53 6.57
C LEU A 78 4.83 -2.52 5.98
N ASN A 79 3.56 -2.21 6.10
CA ASN A 79 2.47 -2.88 5.43
C ASN A 79 2.35 -2.36 3.99
N ASN A 80 3.04 -3.02 3.06
CA ASN A 80 3.05 -2.63 1.65
C ASN A 80 2.32 -3.65 0.75
N ALA A 81 2.21 -4.91 1.17
CA ALA A 81 1.56 -5.94 0.37
C ALA A 81 0.12 -5.59 0.01
N GLY A 82 -0.23 -5.80 -1.24
CA GLY A 82 -1.57 -5.58 -1.75
C GLY A 82 -1.60 -5.75 -3.27
N TYR A 83 -2.80 -5.85 -3.82
CA TYR A 83 -3.02 -5.88 -5.27
C TYR A 83 -4.29 -5.10 -5.63
N GLY A 84 -4.47 -4.79 -6.92
CA GLY A 84 -5.64 -4.11 -7.45
C GLY A 84 -6.70 -5.10 -7.92
N LEU A 85 -7.97 -4.76 -7.71
CA LEU A 85 -9.11 -5.37 -8.37
C LEU A 85 -9.81 -4.27 -9.17
N MET A 86 -9.92 -4.48 -10.47
CA MET A 86 -10.44 -3.50 -11.42
C MET A 86 -11.54 -4.14 -12.27
N GLY A 87 -12.53 -3.35 -12.64
CA GLY A 87 -13.62 -3.77 -13.53
C GLY A 87 -15.01 -3.45 -12.96
N PRO A 88 -16.06 -3.75 -13.73
CA PRO A 88 -17.44 -3.55 -13.29
C PRO A 88 -17.73 -4.33 -12.00
N PHE A 89 -18.32 -3.68 -11.03
CA PHE A 89 -18.62 -4.32 -9.74
C PHE A 89 -19.58 -5.51 -9.92
N GLU A 90 -20.56 -5.39 -10.79
CA GLU A 90 -21.51 -6.47 -11.09
C GLU A 90 -20.83 -7.72 -11.69
N GLY A 91 -19.71 -7.54 -12.39
CA GLY A 91 -18.91 -8.63 -12.94
C GLY A 91 -17.85 -9.18 -11.97
N THR A 92 -17.76 -8.66 -10.77
CA THR A 92 -16.80 -9.11 -9.76
C THR A 92 -17.35 -10.31 -9.00
N THR A 93 -16.56 -11.40 -8.87
CA THR A 93 -17.01 -12.57 -8.12
C THR A 93 -16.87 -12.36 -6.61
N ASP A 94 -17.68 -13.12 -5.83
CA ASP A 94 -17.59 -13.09 -4.37
C ASP A 94 -16.18 -13.45 -3.85
N GLU A 95 -15.51 -14.38 -4.55
CA GLU A 95 -14.12 -14.77 -4.24
C GLU A 95 -13.16 -13.64 -4.47
N GLN A 96 -13.29 -12.88 -5.55
CA GLN A 96 -12.45 -11.71 -5.84
C GLN A 96 -12.62 -10.63 -4.77
N ILE A 97 -13.87 -10.34 -4.39
CA ILE A 97 -14.18 -9.39 -3.31
C ILE A 97 -13.53 -9.84 -2.00
N THR A 98 -13.77 -11.09 -1.63
CA THR A 98 -13.27 -11.66 -0.36
C THR A 98 -11.74 -11.68 -0.33
N GLN A 99 -11.08 -12.10 -1.41
CA GLN A 99 -9.62 -12.11 -1.50
C GLN A 99 -9.01 -10.70 -1.43
N GLN A 100 -9.65 -9.72 -2.09
CA GLN A 100 -9.21 -8.33 -2.04
C GLN A 100 -9.24 -7.79 -0.61
N ILE A 101 -10.35 -8.02 0.10
CA ILE A 101 -10.53 -7.59 1.50
C ILE A 101 -9.53 -8.32 2.40
N ASN A 102 -9.41 -9.64 2.27
CA ASN A 102 -8.53 -10.45 3.10
C ASN A 102 -7.06 -10.06 2.92
N THR A 103 -6.62 -9.81 1.68
CA THR A 103 -5.22 -9.44 1.44
C THR A 103 -4.94 -8.00 1.84
N ASN A 104 -5.69 -7.05 1.29
CA ASN A 104 -5.35 -5.63 1.40
C ASN A 104 -5.68 -5.04 2.77
N PHE A 105 -6.78 -5.49 3.40
CA PHE A 105 -7.27 -4.91 4.64
C PHE A 105 -7.03 -5.83 5.84
N LEU A 106 -7.64 -7.00 5.88
CA LEU A 106 -7.53 -7.91 7.03
C LEU A 106 -6.08 -8.35 7.27
N GLY A 107 -5.35 -8.73 6.21
CA GLY A 107 -3.95 -9.13 6.29
C GLY A 107 -3.06 -8.03 6.90
N THR A 108 -3.25 -6.78 6.47
CA THR A 108 -2.57 -5.60 7.02
C THR A 108 -2.83 -5.43 8.52
N MET A 109 -4.09 -5.54 8.96
CA MET A 109 -4.44 -5.45 10.38
C MET A 109 -3.80 -6.58 11.19
N LEU A 110 -3.81 -7.81 10.66
CA LEU A 110 -3.27 -8.99 11.34
C LEU A 110 -1.74 -8.93 11.46
N VAL A 111 -1.03 -8.46 10.44
CA VAL A 111 0.42 -8.20 10.53
C VAL A 111 0.69 -7.18 11.62
N THR A 112 0.01 -6.04 11.60
CA THR A 112 0.15 -5.01 12.63
C THR A 112 -0.11 -5.61 14.02
N LYS A 113 -1.21 -6.33 14.19
CA LYS A 113 -1.58 -6.97 15.47
C LYS A 113 -0.49 -7.92 15.98
N ALA A 114 0.16 -8.66 15.08
CA ALA A 114 1.22 -9.61 15.46
C ALA A 114 2.49 -8.91 15.99
N PHE A 115 2.82 -7.71 15.48
CA PHE A 115 3.98 -6.95 15.95
C PHE A 115 3.69 -6.06 17.18
N LEU A 116 2.44 -5.71 17.45
CA LEU A 116 2.08 -4.82 18.57
C LEU A 116 2.63 -5.26 19.93
N PRO A 117 2.62 -6.54 20.36
CA PRO A 117 3.19 -6.95 21.63
C PRO A 117 4.67 -6.59 21.78
N TYR A 118 5.45 -6.73 20.71
CA TYR A 118 6.88 -6.43 20.69
C TYR A 118 7.13 -4.93 20.77
N LEU A 119 6.46 -4.14 19.92
CA LEU A 119 6.57 -2.68 19.90
C LEU A 119 6.13 -2.08 21.25
N ARG A 120 5.01 -2.54 21.80
CA ARG A 120 4.50 -2.13 23.11
C ARG A 120 5.47 -2.46 24.24
N GLY A 121 6.07 -3.66 24.20
CA GLY A 121 7.06 -4.08 25.20
C GLY A 121 8.29 -3.16 25.23
N ARG A 122 8.72 -2.65 24.09
CA ARG A 122 9.82 -1.70 23.94
C ARG A 122 9.39 -0.24 24.16
N LYS A 123 8.10 0.07 24.17
CA LYS A 123 7.51 1.43 24.14
C LYS A 123 8.10 2.29 23.03
N ALA A 124 8.38 1.68 21.90
CA ALA A 124 8.97 2.32 20.72
C ALA A 124 8.65 1.51 19.47
N GLY A 125 8.55 2.18 18.35
CA GLY A 125 8.39 1.60 17.03
C GLY A 125 7.45 2.41 16.15
N GLU A 126 7.35 1.98 14.90
CA GLU A 126 6.55 2.67 13.90
C GLU A 126 5.83 1.66 12.99
N ILE A 127 4.59 1.95 12.68
CA ILE A 127 3.76 1.20 11.74
C ILE A 127 3.46 2.13 10.57
N ILE A 128 3.83 1.71 9.36
CA ILE A 128 3.57 2.44 8.13
C ILE A 128 2.73 1.56 7.22
N THR A 129 1.64 2.09 6.70
CA THR A 129 0.76 1.39 5.77
C THR A 129 0.71 2.11 4.43
N VAL A 130 1.00 1.40 3.34
CA VAL A 130 0.82 1.93 1.99
C VAL A 130 -0.66 1.84 1.62
N THR A 131 -1.29 3.01 1.51
CA THR A 131 -2.67 3.15 1.06
C THR A 131 -2.73 3.49 -0.44
N SER A 132 -3.50 4.45 -0.85
CA SER A 132 -3.58 4.94 -2.23
C SER A 132 -4.36 6.24 -2.28
N SER A 133 -4.12 7.10 -3.26
CA SER A 133 -4.97 8.25 -3.53
C SER A 133 -6.43 7.85 -3.81
N THR A 134 -6.67 6.63 -4.31
CA THR A 134 -8.02 6.07 -4.50
C THR A 134 -8.81 5.91 -3.20
N ALA A 135 -8.16 5.98 -2.04
CA ALA A 135 -8.85 6.04 -0.74
C ALA A 135 -9.70 7.32 -0.58
N ASN A 136 -9.28 8.38 -1.25
CA ASN A 136 -9.88 9.71 -1.14
C ASN A 136 -10.48 10.20 -2.47
N ILE A 137 -9.90 9.81 -3.60
CA ILE A 137 -10.37 10.15 -4.95
C ILE A 137 -11.10 8.94 -5.54
N PRO A 138 -12.39 9.05 -5.84
CA PRO A 138 -13.19 7.93 -6.36
C PRO A 138 -12.93 7.72 -7.86
N TYR A 139 -12.03 6.81 -8.20
CA TYR A 139 -11.81 6.39 -9.57
C TYR A 139 -12.86 5.35 -10.00
N PRO A 140 -13.33 5.40 -11.27
CA PRO A 140 -14.22 4.37 -11.81
C PRO A 140 -13.59 2.97 -11.79
N PHE A 141 -14.41 1.95 -11.71
CA PHE A 141 -14.03 0.54 -11.84
C PHE A 141 -13.00 -0.01 -10.84
N VAL A 142 -12.75 0.69 -9.74
CA VAL A 142 -11.84 0.22 -8.65
C VAL A 142 -12.50 0.26 -7.27
N ALA A 143 -13.83 0.21 -7.21
CA ALA A 143 -14.59 0.45 -5.98
C ALA A 143 -14.19 -0.45 -4.80
N VAL A 144 -14.01 -1.76 -5.01
CA VAL A 144 -13.61 -2.70 -3.94
C VAL A 144 -12.20 -2.40 -3.46
N TYR A 145 -11.26 -2.16 -4.39
CA TYR A 145 -9.90 -1.77 -4.06
C TYR A 145 -9.86 -0.47 -3.25
N ALA A 146 -10.55 0.57 -3.75
CA ALA A 146 -10.64 1.87 -3.09
C ALA A 146 -11.23 1.75 -1.67
N ALA A 147 -12.28 0.96 -1.50
CA ALA A 147 -12.88 0.69 -0.19
C ALA A 147 -11.87 0.07 0.79
N THR A 148 -11.02 -0.89 0.35
CA THR A 148 -9.98 -1.45 1.22
C THR A 148 -8.94 -0.41 1.63
N LYS A 149 -8.58 0.51 0.74
CA LYS A 149 -7.60 1.57 1.01
C LYS A 149 -8.18 2.67 1.91
N ALA A 150 -9.44 3.06 1.70
CA ALA A 150 -10.15 3.99 2.57
C ALA A 150 -10.33 3.42 4.00
N ALA A 151 -10.68 2.13 4.10
CA ALA A 151 -10.77 1.45 5.39
C ALA A 151 -9.45 1.48 6.17
N LEU A 152 -8.29 1.33 5.48
CA LEU A 152 -6.97 1.44 6.10
C LEU A 152 -6.65 2.85 6.58
N GLU A 153 -7.06 3.90 5.86
CA GLU A 153 -6.90 5.30 6.30
C GLU A 153 -7.63 5.52 7.62
N THR A 154 -8.94 5.27 7.65
CA THR A 154 -9.78 5.44 8.84
C THR A 154 -9.33 4.55 10.01
N TRP A 155 -8.92 3.30 9.71
CA TRP A 155 -8.36 2.41 10.73
C TRP A 155 -7.06 2.97 11.33
N THR A 156 -6.18 3.52 10.50
CA THR A 156 -4.92 4.16 10.96
C THR A 156 -5.21 5.34 11.87
N GLU A 157 -6.20 6.18 11.51
CA GLU A 157 -6.64 7.30 12.35
C GLU A 157 -7.12 6.82 13.72
N GLY A 158 -7.99 5.80 13.76
CA GLY A 158 -8.46 5.19 15.00
C GLY A 158 -7.32 4.62 15.85
N MET A 159 -6.42 3.85 15.24
CA MET A 159 -5.25 3.27 15.91
C MET A 159 -4.27 4.31 16.46
N SER A 160 -4.21 5.50 15.87
CA SER A 160 -3.33 6.57 16.33
C SER A 160 -3.59 6.97 17.79
N TYR A 161 -4.86 6.97 18.22
CA TYR A 161 -5.23 7.26 19.61
C TYR A 161 -4.76 6.17 20.58
N GLU A 162 -4.85 4.90 20.17
CA GLU A 162 -4.45 3.76 21.00
C GLU A 162 -2.92 3.70 21.17
N LEU A 163 -2.17 3.95 20.08
CA LEU A 163 -0.73 3.73 20.00
C LEU A 163 0.11 4.89 20.55
N LYS A 164 -0.41 6.12 20.47
CA LYS A 164 0.30 7.32 20.91
C LYS A 164 0.85 7.21 22.35
N ASN A 165 0.03 6.72 23.27
CA ASN A 165 0.41 6.57 24.68
C ASN A 165 1.33 5.36 24.96
N LEU A 166 1.53 4.50 23.95
CA LEU A 166 2.43 3.36 24.01
C LEU A 166 3.80 3.65 23.40
N GLY A 167 4.03 4.89 22.93
CA GLY A 167 5.27 5.29 22.26
C GLY A 167 5.43 4.69 20.86
N ILE A 168 4.32 4.30 20.22
CA ILE A 168 4.30 3.70 18.88
C ILE A 168 3.70 4.71 17.91
N ALA A 169 4.43 5.05 16.86
CA ALA A 169 3.92 5.87 15.76
C ALA A 169 3.14 5.02 14.75
N ILE A 170 2.12 5.59 14.13
CA ILE A 170 1.42 4.98 13.00
C ILE A 170 1.19 6.02 11.92
N LYS A 171 1.40 5.62 10.64
CA LYS A 171 1.33 6.51 9.48
C LYS A 171 0.79 5.80 8.26
N THR A 172 0.24 6.54 7.31
CA THR A 172 -0.02 6.06 5.95
C THR A 172 0.86 6.77 4.94
N ILE A 173 1.26 6.05 3.91
CA ILE A 173 1.85 6.59 2.69
C ILE A 173 0.80 6.46 1.60
N VAL A 174 0.47 7.57 0.97
CA VAL A 174 -0.63 7.70 0.01
C VAL A 174 -0.06 7.95 -1.38
N PRO A 175 0.39 6.93 -2.12
CA PRO A 175 0.80 7.08 -3.50
C PRO A 175 -0.41 7.20 -4.43
N ALA A 176 -0.22 7.87 -5.56
CA ALA A 176 -1.09 7.79 -6.72
C ALA A 176 -0.56 6.73 -7.71
N TYR A 177 -0.67 7.01 -9.00
CA TYR A 177 -0.25 6.08 -10.04
C TYR A 177 1.29 5.96 -10.11
N MET A 178 1.80 4.74 -9.99
CA MET A 178 3.24 4.44 -10.05
C MET A 178 3.61 3.57 -11.25
N GLN A 179 4.83 3.71 -11.75
CA GLN A 179 5.42 2.82 -12.77
C GLN A 179 5.83 1.49 -12.14
N THR A 180 4.89 0.59 -11.97
CA THR A 180 5.12 -0.75 -11.41
C THR A 180 4.34 -1.81 -12.19
N SER A 181 4.64 -3.08 -11.90
CA SER A 181 3.82 -4.20 -12.35
C SER A 181 2.47 -4.32 -11.60
N PHE A 182 2.13 -3.36 -10.73
CA PHE A 182 0.89 -3.40 -9.95
C PHE A 182 -0.36 -3.47 -10.85
N GLY A 183 -0.41 -2.62 -11.88
CA GLY A 183 -1.53 -2.60 -12.83
C GLY A 183 -1.61 -3.88 -13.67
N SER A 184 -0.47 -4.43 -14.12
CA SER A 184 -0.45 -5.70 -14.87
C SER A 184 -0.75 -6.92 -14.01
N ASN A 185 -0.57 -6.83 -12.70
CA ASN A 185 -0.87 -7.88 -11.73
C ASN A 185 -2.26 -7.70 -11.09
N ALA A 186 -3.00 -6.66 -11.47
CA ALA A 186 -4.36 -6.45 -10.99
C ALA A 186 -5.28 -7.58 -11.49
N GLN A 187 -6.19 -8.02 -10.64
CA GLN A 187 -7.31 -8.86 -11.09
C GLN A 187 -8.30 -7.98 -11.84
N VAL A 188 -8.86 -8.52 -12.93
CA VAL A 188 -9.83 -7.80 -13.76
C VAL A 188 -11.15 -8.55 -13.75
N ALA A 189 -12.21 -7.87 -13.33
CA ALA A 189 -13.59 -8.31 -13.50
C ALA A 189 -14.13 -7.88 -14.86
N SER A 190 -15.06 -8.63 -15.41
CA SER A 190 -15.70 -8.32 -16.70
C SER A 190 -17.19 -8.59 -16.67
N HIS A 191 -17.96 -7.77 -17.39
CA HIS A 191 -19.37 -7.95 -17.60
C HIS A 191 -19.72 -7.47 -19.01
N PRO A 192 -20.53 -8.21 -19.80
CA PRO A 192 -20.82 -7.86 -21.19
C PRO A 192 -21.40 -6.46 -21.39
N ASP A 193 -22.34 -6.05 -20.52
CA ASP A 193 -23.04 -4.77 -20.63
C ASP A 193 -22.17 -3.55 -20.27
N TYR A 194 -21.01 -3.78 -19.63
CA TYR A 194 -20.06 -2.72 -19.26
C TYR A 194 -18.83 -2.67 -20.17
N LYS A 195 -18.74 -3.55 -21.17
CA LYS A 195 -17.53 -3.74 -21.96
C LYS A 195 -17.03 -2.45 -22.60
N GLU A 196 -17.89 -1.78 -23.37
CA GLU A 196 -17.53 -0.56 -24.09
C GLU A 196 -17.11 0.56 -23.13
N MET A 197 -17.88 0.77 -22.07
CA MET A 197 -17.59 1.79 -21.05
C MET A 197 -16.26 1.50 -20.32
N PHE A 198 -15.98 0.24 -20.01
CA PHE A 198 -14.73 -0.15 -19.36
C PHE A 198 -13.52 -0.01 -20.29
N GLU A 199 -13.64 -0.39 -21.56
CA GLU A 199 -12.59 -0.21 -22.58
C GLU A 199 -12.28 1.27 -22.82
N HIS A 200 -13.33 2.12 -22.85
CA HIS A 200 -13.16 3.58 -22.93
C HIS A 200 -12.39 4.12 -21.73
N TYR A 201 -12.80 3.77 -20.51
CA TYR A 201 -12.11 4.15 -19.27
C TYR A 201 -10.65 3.73 -19.27
N ILE A 202 -10.33 2.49 -19.65
CA ILE A 202 -8.95 1.99 -19.70
C ILE A 202 -8.11 2.79 -20.71
N THR A 203 -8.71 3.18 -21.84
CA THR A 203 -8.04 3.98 -22.88
C THR A 203 -7.70 5.38 -22.34
N ALA A 204 -8.66 6.05 -21.72
CA ALA A 204 -8.47 7.36 -21.10
C ALA A 204 -7.41 7.30 -19.97
N MET A 205 -7.52 6.31 -19.08
CA MET A 205 -6.53 6.07 -18.01
C MET A 205 -5.10 5.89 -18.54
N ARG A 206 -4.94 5.17 -19.66
CA ARG A 206 -3.62 4.96 -20.28
C ARG A 206 -3.06 6.25 -20.87
N ALA A 207 -3.90 7.06 -21.47
CA ALA A 207 -3.51 8.36 -22.00
C ALA A 207 -3.04 9.29 -20.89
N ASP A 208 -3.80 9.41 -19.80
CA ASP A 208 -3.45 10.25 -18.64
C ASP A 208 -2.19 9.75 -17.93
N SER A 209 -2.09 8.45 -17.73
CA SER A 209 -0.96 7.84 -17.02
C SER A 209 0.37 7.94 -17.76
N SER A 210 0.38 8.40 -19.02
CA SER A 210 1.61 8.62 -19.80
C SER A 210 2.38 9.86 -19.36
N THR A 211 1.76 10.80 -18.65
CA THR A 211 2.31 12.14 -18.41
C THR A 211 2.93 12.34 -17.01
N LYS A 212 2.41 11.70 -15.98
CA LYS A 212 2.89 11.86 -14.59
C LYS A 212 2.88 10.51 -13.86
N ARG A 213 4.01 9.83 -13.83
CA ARG A 213 4.17 8.58 -13.11
C ARG A 213 5.34 8.66 -12.17
N ASP A 214 5.07 8.53 -10.89
CA ASP A 214 6.12 8.33 -9.91
C ASP A 214 6.80 6.98 -10.10
N THR A 215 8.08 6.92 -9.75
CA THR A 215 8.80 5.63 -9.71
C THR A 215 8.68 5.00 -8.32
N PRO A 216 8.80 3.68 -8.21
CA PRO A 216 8.87 3.02 -6.91
C PRO A 216 9.94 3.62 -6.00
N GLU A 217 11.08 4.02 -6.57
CA GLU A 217 12.21 4.60 -5.85
C GLU A 217 11.89 6.00 -5.30
N SER A 218 11.13 6.82 -6.05
CA SER A 218 10.70 8.14 -5.56
C SER A 218 9.78 8.02 -4.36
N ILE A 219 8.82 7.10 -4.41
CA ILE A 219 7.90 6.84 -3.29
C ILE A 219 8.61 6.17 -2.11
N ALA A 220 9.54 5.25 -2.38
CA ALA A 220 10.35 4.62 -1.32
C ALA A 220 11.21 5.63 -0.54
N LYS A 221 11.68 6.71 -1.20
CA LYS A 221 12.33 7.85 -0.51
C LYS A 221 11.37 8.59 0.41
N VAL A 222 10.10 8.74 0.04
CA VAL A 222 9.08 9.32 0.93
C VAL A 222 8.87 8.44 2.14
N ILE A 223 8.79 7.10 1.96
CA ILE A 223 8.69 6.14 3.08
C ILE A 223 9.89 6.30 4.00
N TYR A 224 11.11 6.32 3.46
CA TYR A 224 12.31 6.51 4.27
C TYR A 224 12.30 7.85 5.01
N GLY A 225 11.95 8.95 4.35
CA GLY A 225 11.82 10.26 4.98
C GLY A 225 10.77 10.29 6.09
N ALA A 226 9.64 9.58 5.91
CA ALA A 226 8.60 9.47 6.94
C ALA A 226 9.10 8.76 8.21
N THR A 227 10.02 7.77 8.10
CA THR A 227 10.63 7.10 9.27
C THR A 227 11.60 7.98 10.04
N LEU A 228 12.11 9.04 9.42
CA LEU A 228 13.02 10.01 10.07
C LEU A 228 12.25 11.18 10.67
N ASN A 229 10.97 11.33 10.32
CA ASN A 229 10.14 12.45 10.76
C ASN A 229 9.31 12.09 11.99
N ASN A 230 9.66 12.69 13.11
CA ASN A 230 8.96 12.53 14.39
C ASN A 230 7.72 13.43 14.52
N SER A 231 7.19 13.99 13.42
CA SER A 231 5.97 14.78 13.45
C SER A 231 4.74 13.93 13.79
N ALA A 232 3.67 14.61 14.21
CA ALA A 232 2.36 13.99 14.42
C ALA A 232 1.57 13.77 13.12
N GLN A 233 2.19 13.94 11.95
CA GLN A 233 1.54 13.73 10.66
C GLN A 233 1.19 12.26 10.48
N LEU A 234 -0.07 11.99 10.17
CA LEU A 234 -0.59 10.63 9.94
C LEU A 234 -0.50 10.23 8.47
N HIS A 235 -0.92 11.11 7.56
CA HIS A 235 -1.03 10.82 6.13
C HIS A 235 0.05 11.57 5.35
N TYR A 236 0.86 10.84 4.60
CA TYR A 236 1.91 11.37 3.75
C TYR A 236 1.52 11.15 2.29
N THR A 237 1.10 12.20 1.59
CA THR A 237 1.00 12.12 0.12
C THR A 237 2.36 11.77 -0.45
N ALA A 238 2.40 10.89 -1.42
CA ALA A 238 3.65 10.39 -1.97
C ALA A 238 3.61 10.49 -3.51
N GLY A 239 4.42 11.39 -4.01
CA GLY A 239 4.46 11.79 -5.41
C GLY A 239 3.69 13.07 -5.72
N GLU A 240 3.95 13.60 -6.93
CA GLU A 240 3.38 14.86 -7.36
C GLU A 240 1.86 14.74 -7.55
N LEU A 241 1.41 13.71 -8.28
CA LEU A 241 0.00 13.49 -8.58
C LEU A 241 -0.82 13.30 -7.30
N SER A 242 -0.36 12.48 -6.37
CA SER A 242 -1.07 12.27 -5.09
C SER A 242 -1.23 13.55 -4.30
N THR A 243 -0.21 14.43 -4.33
CA THR A 243 -0.24 15.72 -3.64
C THR A 243 -1.21 16.70 -4.32
N GLU A 244 -1.22 16.73 -5.66
CA GLU A 244 -2.17 17.53 -6.44
C GLU A 244 -3.63 17.09 -6.20
N GLU A 245 -3.89 15.78 -6.26
CA GLU A 245 -5.21 15.20 -6.02
C GLU A 245 -5.73 15.52 -4.60
N TYR A 246 -4.86 15.39 -3.60
CA TYR A 246 -5.22 15.73 -2.23
C TYR A 246 -5.61 17.20 -2.07
N HIS A 247 -4.82 18.12 -2.67
CA HIS A 247 -5.13 19.54 -2.61
C HIS A 247 -6.38 19.90 -3.41
N TRP A 248 -6.57 19.25 -4.57
CA TRP A 248 -7.77 19.43 -5.38
C TRP A 248 -9.03 19.02 -4.62
N LEU A 249 -9.07 17.81 -4.04
CA LEU A 249 -10.18 17.36 -3.20
C LEU A 249 -10.49 18.34 -2.05
N LYS A 250 -9.45 18.81 -1.35
CA LYS A 250 -9.60 19.78 -0.26
C LYS A 250 -10.18 21.13 -0.71
N LYS A 251 -9.90 21.51 -1.95
CA LYS A 251 -10.35 22.79 -2.52
C LYS A 251 -11.80 22.74 -3.01
N VAL A 252 -12.19 21.66 -3.69
CA VAL A 252 -13.48 21.63 -4.40
C VAL A 252 -14.53 20.74 -3.73
N GLY A 253 -14.14 19.78 -2.89
CA GLY A 253 -15.03 18.81 -2.26
C GLY A 253 -15.29 17.58 -3.13
N ILE A 254 -15.90 16.55 -2.53
CA ILE A 254 -16.03 15.23 -3.17
C ILE A 254 -17.03 15.23 -4.32
N GLU A 255 -18.11 15.99 -4.23
CA GLU A 255 -19.15 16.04 -5.25
C GLU A 255 -18.59 16.59 -6.57
N GLU A 256 -17.82 17.67 -6.52
CA GLU A 256 -17.15 18.26 -7.69
C GLU A 256 -16.09 17.34 -8.28
N VAL A 257 -15.37 16.59 -7.42
CA VAL A 257 -14.41 15.57 -7.87
C VAL A 257 -15.13 14.48 -8.67
N ILE A 258 -16.27 13.96 -8.17
CA ILE A 258 -17.05 12.93 -8.85
C ILE A 258 -17.56 13.43 -10.21
N GLU A 259 -18.10 14.66 -10.25
CA GLU A 259 -18.60 15.25 -11.50
C GLU A 259 -17.47 15.45 -12.51
N THR A 260 -16.34 16.00 -12.09
CA THR A 260 -15.16 16.18 -12.95
C THR A 260 -14.64 14.83 -13.49
N MET A 261 -14.53 13.81 -12.63
CA MET A 261 -14.09 12.47 -13.04
C MET A 261 -15.07 11.82 -14.03
N ASN A 262 -16.39 11.97 -13.78
CA ASN A 262 -17.39 11.46 -14.72
C ASN A 262 -17.28 12.13 -16.09
N HIS A 263 -17.19 13.44 -16.13
CA HIS A 263 -16.99 14.20 -17.37
C HIS A 263 -15.70 13.79 -18.09
N HIS A 264 -14.60 13.66 -17.33
CA HIS A 264 -13.30 13.31 -17.88
C HIS A 264 -13.27 11.92 -18.52
N PHE A 265 -13.85 10.91 -17.86
CA PHE A 265 -13.76 9.52 -18.28
C PHE A 265 -14.90 9.07 -19.21
N PHE A 266 -16.05 9.77 -19.22
CA PHE A 266 -17.23 9.27 -19.91
C PHE A 266 -17.93 10.28 -20.82
N GLU A 267 -17.67 11.59 -20.70
CA GLU A 267 -18.37 12.62 -21.45
C GLU A 267 -17.50 13.35 -22.49
N LYS A 268 -16.17 13.15 -22.50
CA LYS A 268 -15.31 13.67 -23.56
C LYS A 268 -15.48 12.87 -24.83
N GLU A 269 -16.34 13.41 -25.71
CA GLU A 269 -16.53 13.03 -27.12
C GLU A 269 -16.77 11.53 -27.38
N MET A 270 -18.05 11.16 -27.34
CA MET A 270 -18.53 10.13 -28.27
C MET A 270 -18.59 10.70 -29.69
#